data_df6bb1ade33e9ee1e0d30043b5a6bef0
#
_entry.id   df6bb1ade33e9ee1e0d30043b5a6bef0
#
_cell.length_a   1.000
_cell.length_b   1.000
_cell.length_c   1.000
_cell.angle_alpha   90.00
_cell.angle_beta   90.00
_cell.angle_gamma   90.00
#
_symmetry.space_group_name_H-M   'P 1'
#
loop_
_entity.id
_entity.type
_entity.pdbx_description
1 polymer ?
#
loop_
_entity_poly.entity_id
_entity_poly.type
_entity_poly.pdbx_seq_one_letter_code
_entity_poly.pdbx_strand_id
1 'polypeptide(L)'
;MPVPPGDPAVGTVHPVPATPFPWLVTAILVSNLGGLIALLTPLQLLLTLHLVGIAGTQAAAAFSVISGIGALFAVFANPLGGRISDRTAARFGRRRTWILTGAIAGALVVFAIHFTTEVWQVAVVWCLAQAAFNFQLAATSALMPDQVPEARRGTVAGFGGVIAGIAPLIGLLAVSMIHDSLVQWGIIAVVAVVCGLVAVALVRDPRHPRSAGQASLNLLEIAKSFWLNPRRHPAFGWAWATRFLITCGFAANSYQAF
;
A
#
# COMPACT_ATOMS: atom_id res chain seq x y z
N MET A 1 -0.92 56.85 -6.81
CA MET A 1 -2.06 56.13 -6.20
C MET A 1 -1.52 55.40 -4.98
N PRO A 2 -1.99 55.67 -3.76
CA PRO A 2 -1.56 54.88 -2.59
C PRO A 2 -2.20 53.50 -2.61
N VAL A 3 -1.40 52.47 -2.27
CA VAL A 3 -1.83 51.10 -2.11
C VAL A 3 -2.81 51.00 -0.94
N PRO A 4 -3.99 50.39 -1.08
CA PRO A 4 -4.92 50.25 0.03
C PRO A 4 -4.32 49.39 1.15
N PRO A 5 -4.63 49.69 2.43
CA PRO A 5 -4.14 48.92 3.55
C PRO A 5 -4.71 47.48 3.48
N GLY A 6 -3.81 46.50 3.61
CA GLY A 6 -4.14 45.09 3.53
C GLY A 6 -5.20 44.69 4.55
N ASP A 7 -6.12 43.86 4.10
CA ASP A 7 -7.23 43.29 4.86
C ASP A 7 -6.69 42.45 6.07
N PRO A 8 -7.00 42.78 7.32
CA PRO A 8 -6.50 42.10 8.50
C PRO A 8 -7.14 40.73 8.73
N ALA A 9 -7.93 40.21 7.80
CA ALA A 9 -8.68 38.97 7.96
C ALA A 9 -8.01 37.72 7.34
N VAL A 10 -6.79 37.83 6.77
CA VAL A 10 -6.02 36.65 6.44
C VAL A 10 -5.44 36.12 7.74
N GLY A 11 -6.23 35.27 8.42
CA GLY A 11 -5.80 34.56 9.60
C GLY A 11 -4.46 33.87 9.27
N THR A 12 -3.42 34.20 10.03
CA THR A 12 -2.11 33.58 9.96
C THR A 12 -2.30 32.08 10.17
N VAL A 13 -2.36 31.34 9.07
CA VAL A 13 -2.29 29.87 9.12
C VAL A 13 -0.91 29.56 9.65
N HIS A 14 -0.82 29.32 10.97
CA HIS A 14 0.42 28.82 11.56
C HIS A 14 0.82 27.57 10.81
N PRO A 15 1.97 27.54 10.13
CA PRO A 15 2.41 26.35 9.44
C PRO A 15 2.57 25.24 10.48
N VAL A 16 1.77 24.19 10.38
CA VAL A 16 1.93 23.01 11.23
C VAL A 16 3.36 22.48 10.98
N PRO A 17 4.17 22.28 12.02
CA PRO A 17 5.55 21.87 11.85
C PRO A 17 5.58 20.55 11.05
N ALA A 18 6.22 20.60 9.87
CA ALA A 18 6.42 19.44 9.03
C ALA A 18 7.14 18.31 9.82
N THR A 19 6.88 17.07 9.43
CA THR A 19 7.62 15.94 10.02
C THR A 19 9.13 16.13 9.78
N PRO A 20 10.01 16.02 10.79
CA PRO A 20 11.45 16.06 10.56
C PRO A 20 11.84 15.03 9.50
N PHE A 21 12.69 15.42 8.56
CA PHE A 21 13.01 14.61 7.37
C PHE A 21 13.44 13.16 7.69
N PRO A 22 14.33 12.90 8.70
CA PRO A 22 14.69 11.53 9.05
C PRO A 22 13.49 10.68 9.49
N TRP A 23 12.61 11.25 10.33
CA TRP A 23 11.41 10.57 10.82
C TRP A 23 10.41 10.29 9.70
N LEU A 24 10.27 11.23 8.75
CA LEU A 24 9.42 11.06 7.58
C LEU A 24 9.91 9.90 6.70
N VAL A 25 11.22 9.88 6.40
CA VAL A 25 11.82 8.80 5.59
C VAL A 25 11.65 7.46 6.31
N THR A 26 11.97 7.39 7.59
CA THR A 26 11.79 6.16 8.39
C THR A 26 10.33 5.71 8.38
N ALA A 27 9.38 6.62 8.55
CA ALA A 27 7.95 6.27 8.52
C ALA A 27 7.52 5.68 7.18
N ILE A 28 7.95 6.30 6.06
CA ILE A 28 7.64 5.80 4.71
C ILE A 28 8.24 4.41 4.51
N LEU A 29 9.51 4.21 4.89
CA LEU A 29 10.21 2.95 4.70
C LEU A 29 9.63 1.84 5.58
N VAL A 30 9.36 2.11 6.85
CA VAL A 30 8.77 1.13 7.79
C VAL A 30 7.34 0.77 7.39
N SER A 31 6.51 1.74 6.98
CA SER A 31 5.16 1.45 6.49
C SER A 31 5.20 0.56 5.23
N ASN A 32 6.08 0.88 4.27
CA ASN A 32 6.27 0.05 3.08
C ASN A 32 6.78 -1.35 3.43
N LEU A 33 7.75 -1.45 4.35
CA LEU A 33 8.29 -2.74 4.80
C LEU A 33 7.17 -3.65 5.33
N GLY A 34 6.35 -3.15 6.28
CA GLY A 34 5.25 -3.93 6.85
C GLY A 34 4.21 -4.35 5.82
N GLY A 35 3.76 -3.41 4.97
CA GLY A 35 2.78 -3.70 3.93
C GLY A 35 3.29 -4.68 2.85
N LEU A 36 4.56 -4.55 2.45
CA LEU A 36 5.18 -5.44 1.46
C LEU A 36 5.44 -6.84 2.03
N ILE A 37 5.91 -6.95 3.29
CA ILE A 37 6.02 -8.26 3.96
C ILE A 37 4.64 -8.93 3.99
N ALA A 38 3.60 -8.20 4.39
CA ALA A 38 2.26 -8.75 4.53
C ALA A 38 1.59 -9.16 3.21
N LEU A 39 2.01 -8.59 2.08
CA LEU A 39 1.52 -8.97 0.76
C LEU A 39 2.41 -10.02 0.08
N LEU A 40 3.73 -9.83 0.11
CA LEU A 40 4.63 -10.65 -0.71
C LEU A 40 5.02 -11.96 -0.04
N THR A 41 5.15 -12.02 1.29
CA THR A 41 5.48 -13.28 1.98
C THR A 41 4.35 -14.32 1.85
N PRO A 42 3.07 -13.97 2.10
CA PRO A 42 1.98 -14.89 1.79
C PRO A 42 1.96 -15.33 0.34
N LEU A 43 2.12 -14.41 -0.59
CA LEU A 43 2.09 -14.71 -2.03
C LEU A 43 3.20 -15.68 -2.45
N GLN A 44 4.39 -15.60 -1.83
CA GLN A 44 5.55 -16.41 -2.20
C GLN A 44 5.58 -17.77 -1.47
N LEU A 45 4.97 -17.91 -0.29
CA LEU A 45 5.07 -19.13 0.50
C LEU A 45 3.75 -19.55 1.15
N LEU A 46 3.19 -18.72 2.05
CA LEU A 46 2.12 -19.17 2.94
C LEU A 46 0.83 -19.50 2.19
N LEU A 47 0.49 -18.75 1.16
CA LEU A 47 -0.70 -18.98 0.36
C LEU A 47 -0.60 -20.31 -0.41
N THR A 48 0.58 -20.59 -0.97
CA THR A 48 0.88 -21.86 -1.65
C THR A 48 0.76 -23.04 -0.68
N LEU A 49 1.39 -22.97 0.49
CA LEU A 49 1.33 -24.03 1.50
C LEU A 49 -0.11 -24.27 1.98
N HIS A 50 -0.87 -23.20 2.22
CA HIS A 50 -2.26 -23.29 2.65
C HIS A 50 -3.13 -23.94 1.58
N LEU A 51 -2.97 -23.53 0.30
CA LEU A 51 -3.73 -24.09 -0.82
C LEU A 51 -3.36 -25.54 -1.10
N VAL A 52 -2.11 -25.96 -0.92
CA VAL A 52 -1.72 -27.37 -1.02
C VAL A 52 -2.48 -28.18 0.02
N GLY A 53 -2.66 -27.67 1.23
CA GLY A 53 -3.41 -28.35 2.30
C GLY A 53 -4.90 -28.53 2.00
N ILE A 54 -5.55 -27.57 1.32
CA ILE A 54 -7.02 -27.60 1.08
C ILE A 54 -7.41 -28.04 -0.34
N ALA A 55 -6.58 -27.81 -1.35
CA ALA A 55 -6.89 -28.11 -2.74
C ALA A 55 -6.05 -29.25 -3.36
N GLY A 56 -5.03 -29.75 -2.65
CA GLY A 56 -4.20 -30.86 -3.09
C GLY A 56 -3.60 -30.61 -4.48
N THR A 57 -3.88 -31.49 -5.43
CA THR A 57 -3.38 -31.40 -6.83
C THR A 57 -3.88 -30.18 -7.60
N GLN A 58 -4.93 -29.51 -7.16
CA GLN A 58 -5.48 -28.30 -7.79
C GLN A 58 -4.89 -27.00 -7.22
N ALA A 59 -3.96 -27.09 -6.24
CA ALA A 59 -3.39 -25.93 -5.56
C ALA A 59 -2.78 -24.89 -6.51
N ALA A 60 -2.02 -25.34 -7.52
CA ALA A 60 -1.39 -24.44 -8.50
C ALA A 60 -2.44 -23.66 -9.34
N ALA A 61 -3.50 -24.33 -9.76
CA ALA A 61 -4.60 -23.69 -10.49
C ALA A 61 -5.35 -22.70 -9.58
N ALA A 62 -5.65 -23.09 -8.33
CA ALA A 62 -6.27 -22.24 -7.33
C ALA A 62 -5.41 -21.01 -7.02
N PHE A 63 -4.10 -21.18 -6.82
CA PHE A 63 -3.16 -20.08 -6.62
C PHE A 63 -3.15 -19.10 -7.80
N SER A 64 -3.12 -19.60 -9.03
CA SER A 64 -3.12 -18.76 -10.23
C SER A 64 -4.37 -17.88 -10.32
N VAL A 65 -5.54 -18.47 -10.02
CA VAL A 65 -6.82 -17.73 -10.02
C VAL A 65 -6.84 -16.70 -8.88
N ILE A 66 -6.48 -17.10 -7.65
CA ILE A 66 -6.51 -16.23 -6.46
C ILE A 66 -5.52 -15.08 -6.61
N SER A 67 -4.30 -15.34 -7.05
CA SER A 67 -3.29 -14.30 -7.28
C SER A 67 -3.70 -13.35 -8.40
N GLY A 68 -4.29 -13.86 -9.49
CA GLY A 68 -4.79 -13.06 -10.59
C GLY A 68 -5.93 -12.12 -10.18
N ILE A 69 -6.94 -12.63 -9.47
CA ILE A 69 -8.05 -11.81 -8.96
C ILE A 69 -7.52 -10.81 -7.93
N GLY A 70 -6.63 -11.23 -7.02
CA GLY A 70 -6.00 -10.34 -6.05
C GLY A 70 -5.23 -9.19 -6.71
N ALA A 71 -4.51 -9.46 -7.81
CA ALA A 71 -3.81 -8.44 -8.59
C ALA A 71 -4.78 -7.42 -9.21
N LEU A 72 -5.94 -7.87 -9.71
CA LEU A 72 -6.99 -6.96 -10.20
C LEU A 72 -7.50 -6.05 -9.06
N PHE A 73 -7.77 -6.61 -7.87
CA PHE A 73 -8.14 -5.81 -6.71
C PHE A 73 -7.08 -4.77 -6.35
N ALA A 74 -5.80 -5.14 -6.38
CA ALA A 74 -4.69 -4.21 -6.13
C ALA A 74 -4.65 -3.04 -7.12
N VAL A 75 -4.86 -3.32 -8.42
CA VAL A 75 -4.88 -2.30 -9.48
C VAL A 75 -5.95 -1.24 -9.22
N PHE A 76 -7.13 -1.62 -8.74
CA PHE A 76 -8.20 -0.68 -8.42
C PHE A 76 -8.06 -0.07 -7.02
N ALA A 77 -7.65 -0.87 -6.03
CA ALA A 77 -7.55 -0.43 -4.64
C ALA A 77 -6.52 0.68 -4.43
N ASN A 78 -5.38 0.63 -5.12
CA ASN A 78 -4.30 1.61 -4.94
C ASN A 78 -4.72 3.03 -5.35
N PRO A 79 -5.24 3.31 -6.58
CA PRO A 79 -5.71 4.64 -6.94
C PRO A 79 -6.95 5.10 -6.14
N LEU A 80 -7.85 4.17 -5.80
CA LEU A 80 -9.00 4.47 -4.96
C LEU A 80 -8.55 4.88 -3.55
N GLY A 81 -7.63 4.13 -2.96
CA GLY A 81 -7.05 4.43 -1.65
C GLY A 81 -6.37 5.79 -1.61
N GLY A 82 -5.62 6.16 -2.65
CA GLY A 82 -5.03 7.49 -2.80
C GLY A 82 -6.10 8.59 -2.78
N ARG A 83 -7.11 8.48 -3.65
CA ARG A 83 -8.19 9.49 -3.75
C ARG A 83 -9.06 9.57 -2.49
N ILE A 84 -9.38 8.45 -1.87
CA ILE A 84 -10.14 8.42 -0.61
C ILE A 84 -9.31 9.06 0.50
N SER A 85 -8.03 8.73 0.59
CA SER A 85 -7.10 9.32 1.55
C SER A 85 -6.98 10.84 1.36
N ASP A 86 -6.94 11.35 0.11
CA ASP A 86 -6.89 12.78 -0.20
C ASP A 86 -8.11 13.55 0.29
N ARG A 87 -9.28 12.91 0.33
CA ARG A 87 -10.57 13.51 0.70
C ARG A 87 -10.95 13.29 2.15
N THR A 88 -10.17 12.50 2.88
CA THR A 88 -10.48 12.17 4.26
C THR A 88 -10.15 13.34 5.19
N ALA A 89 -11.19 13.89 5.84
CA ALA A 89 -11.05 14.88 6.89
C ALA A 89 -11.08 14.21 8.27
N ALA A 90 -9.99 13.51 8.63
CA ALA A 90 -9.90 12.81 9.90
C ALA A 90 -9.16 13.63 10.95
N ARG A 91 -9.58 13.49 12.22
CA ARG A 91 -8.94 14.14 13.37
C ARG A 91 -7.48 13.70 13.56
N PHE A 92 -7.15 12.48 13.16
CA PHE A 92 -5.81 11.89 13.22
C PHE A 92 -4.88 12.29 12.08
N GLY A 93 -5.38 13.03 11.09
CA GLY A 93 -4.70 13.30 9.83
C GLY A 93 -5.19 12.38 8.71
N ARG A 94 -5.16 12.87 7.46
CA ARG A 94 -5.71 12.15 6.32
C ARG A 94 -4.89 10.89 5.97
N ARG A 95 -3.56 10.98 6.00
CA ARG A 95 -2.66 9.87 5.66
C ARG A 95 -2.51 8.87 6.79
N ARG A 96 -2.32 9.38 8.03
CA ARG A 96 -2.18 8.55 9.23
C ARG A 96 -3.35 7.60 9.42
N THR A 97 -4.57 8.09 9.19
CA THR A 97 -5.78 7.28 9.33
C THR A 97 -5.73 6.06 8.40
N TRP A 98 -5.39 6.24 7.11
CA TRP A 98 -5.39 5.14 6.14
C TRP A 98 -4.18 4.23 6.27
N ILE A 99 -3.02 4.74 6.72
CA ILE A 99 -1.87 3.90 7.07
C ILE A 99 -2.24 2.96 8.21
N LEU A 100 -2.86 3.50 9.27
CA LEU A 100 -3.23 2.71 10.44
C LEU A 100 -4.37 1.73 10.16
N THR A 101 -5.47 2.21 9.59
CA THR A 101 -6.65 1.36 9.31
C THR A 101 -6.32 0.29 8.28
N GLY A 102 -5.53 0.61 7.25
CA GLY A 102 -5.07 -0.36 6.27
C GLY A 102 -4.16 -1.42 6.86
N ALA A 103 -3.22 -1.03 7.75
CA ALA A 103 -2.35 -1.97 8.44
C ALA A 103 -3.14 -2.90 9.38
N ILE A 104 -4.04 -2.37 10.21
CA ILE A 104 -4.83 -3.18 11.15
C ILE A 104 -5.83 -4.07 10.40
N ALA A 105 -6.63 -3.49 9.51
CA ALA A 105 -7.61 -4.25 8.74
C ALA A 105 -6.93 -5.32 7.88
N GLY A 106 -5.83 -4.96 7.18
CA GLY A 106 -5.05 -5.90 6.39
C GLY A 106 -4.46 -7.03 7.22
N ALA A 107 -3.92 -6.72 8.41
CA ALA A 107 -3.38 -7.72 9.32
C ALA A 107 -4.45 -8.70 9.82
N LEU A 108 -5.62 -8.20 10.23
CA LEU A 108 -6.73 -9.04 10.65
C LEU A 108 -7.21 -9.95 9.52
N VAL A 109 -7.33 -9.41 8.32
CA VAL A 109 -7.80 -10.15 7.15
C VAL A 109 -6.74 -11.18 6.70
N VAL A 110 -5.45 -10.81 6.66
CA VAL A 110 -4.40 -11.77 6.29
C VAL A 110 -4.27 -12.90 7.31
N PHE A 111 -4.44 -12.60 8.59
CA PHE A 111 -4.46 -13.61 9.65
C PHE A 111 -5.69 -14.54 9.53
N ALA A 112 -6.83 -14.01 9.08
CA ALA A 112 -8.05 -14.80 8.88
C ALA A 112 -7.91 -15.88 7.79
N ILE A 113 -6.92 -15.77 6.88
CA ILE A 113 -6.66 -16.81 5.87
C ILE A 113 -6.36 -18.17 6.53
N HIS A 114 -5.67 -18.18 7.67
CA HIS A 114 -5.37 -19.41 8.41
C HIS A 114 -6.63 -20.25 8.70
N PHE A 115 -7.77 -19.61 8.93
CA PHE A 115 -9.03 -20.28 9.30
C PHE A 115 -9.90 -20.68 8.10
N THR A 116 -9.45 -20.39 6.88
CA THR A 116 -10.20 -20.76 5.67
C THR A 116 -10.01 -22.25 5.37
N THR A 117 -11.08 -22.93 4.95
CA THR A 117 -11.11 -24.34 4.62
C THR A 117 -11.42 -24.61 3.15
N GLU A 118 -11.90 -23.58 2.43
CA GLU A 118 -12.34 -23.68 1.05
C GLU A 118 -11.59 -22.65 0.18
N VAL A 119 -11.30 -23.03 -1.07
CA VAL A 119 -10.57 -22.19 -2.03
C VAL A 119 -11.24 -20.82 -2.26
N TRP A 120 -12.57 -20.77 -2.35
CA TRP A 120 -13.31 -19.52 -2.53
C TRP A 120 -13.20 -18.57 -1.32
N GLN A 121 -13.10 -19.12 -0.09
CA GLN A 121 -12.88 -18.32 1.11
C GLN A 121 -11.52 -17.64 1.07
N VAL A 122 -10.47 -18.41 0.70
CA VAL A 122 -9.12 -17.86 0.50
C VAL A 122 -9.16 -16.73 -0.53
N ALA A 123 -9.85 -16.93 -1.66
CA ALA A 123 -9.97 -15.90 -2.70
C ALA A 123 -10.58 -14.60 -2.18
N VAL A 124 -11.70 -14.68 -1.45
CA VAL A 124 -12.38 -13.50 -0.88
C VAL A 124 -11.49 -12.81 0.14
N VAL A 125 -10.94 -13.55 1.10
CA VAL A 125 -10.10 -12.99 2.17
C VAL A 125 -8.82 -12.39 1.58
N TRP A 126 -8.20 -13.03 0.59
CA TRP A 126 -7.04 -12.49 -0.10
C TRP A 126 -7.34 -11.17 -0.84
N CYS A 127 -8.47 -11.08 -1.53
CA CYS A 127 -8.90 -9.83 -2.18
C CYS A 127 -9.10 -8.70 -1.18
N LEU A 128 -9.68 -8.99 -0.01
CA LEU A 128 -9.83 -8.00 1.06
C LEU A 128 -8.47 -7.57 1.64
N ALA A 129 -7.53 -8.51 1.83
CA ALA A 129 -6.17 -8.20 2.25
C ALA A 129 -5.45 -7.31 1.23
N GLN A 130 -5.57 -7.63 -0.06
CA GLN A 130 -5.05 -6.80 -1.15
C GLN A 130 -5.62 -5.39 -1.11
N ALA A 131 -6.93 -5.24 -0.92
CA ALA A 131 -7.56 -3.93 -0.83
C ALA A 131 -7.03 -3.13 0.37
N ALA A 132 -7.00 -3.71 1.56
CA ALA A 132 -6.57 -3.05 2.79
C ALA A 132 -5.11 -2.58 2.73
N PHE A 133 -4.18 -3.47 2.34
CA PHE A 133 -2.77 -3.10 2.25
C PHE A 133 -2.47 -2.15 1.08
N ASN A 134 -3.19 -2.24 -0.04
CA ASN A 134 -3.04 -1.25 -1.11
C ASN A 134 -3.54 0.13 -0.71
N PHE A 135 -4.56 0.25 0.14
CA PHE A 135 -4.95 1.53 0.73
C PHE A 135 -3.87 2.09 1.65
N GLN A 136 -3.25 1.25 2.51
CA GLN A 136 -2.10 1.64 3.33
C GLN A 136 -0.95 2.13 2.45
N LEU A 137 -0.54 1.34 1.45
CA LEU A 137 0.59 1.66 0.57
C LEU A 137 0.33 2.93 -0.25
N ALA A 138 -0.90 3.15 -0.73
CA ALA A 138 -1.30 4.37 -1.43
C ALA A 138 -1.18 5.60 -0.51
N ALA A 139 -1.69 5.51 0.73
CA ALA A 139 -1.56 6.59 1.71
C ALA A 139 -0.11 6.88 2.08
N THR A 140 0.72 5.84 2.20
CA THR A 140 2.17 5.96 2.45
C THR A 140 2.88 6.63 1.27
N SER A 141 2.59 6.19 0.05
CA SER A 141 3.20 6.75 -1.17
C SER A 141 2.85 8.22 -1.36
N ALA A 142 1.67 8.63 -0.94
CA ALA A 142 1.23 10.03 -1.02
C ALA A 142 1.99 10.96 -0.03
N LEU A 143 2.62 10.43 1.02
CA LEU A 143 3.50 11.23 1.88
C LEU A 143 4.72 11.79 1.12
N MET A 144 5.14 11.11 0.03
CA MET A 144 6.29 11.54 -0.75
C MET A 144 6.04 12.89 -1.44
N PRO A 145 5.02 13.09 -2.29
CA PRO A 145 4.72 14.40 -2.85
C PRO A 145 4.26 15.43 -1.80
N ASP A 146 3.60 14.98 -0.71
CA ASP A 146 3.04 15.87 0.29
C ASP A 146 4.12 16.52 1.19
N GLN A 147 5.18 15.79 1.57
CA GLN A 147 6.13 16.25 2.60
C GLN A 147 7.62 16.12 2.19
N VAL A 148 7.97 15.39 1.12
CA VAL A 148 9.37 15.23 0.68
C VAL A 148 9.74 16.30 -0.35
N PRO A 149 10.78 17.11 -0.10
CA PRO A 149 11.29 18.08 -1.08
C PRO A 149 11.69 17.40 -2.39
N GLU A 150 11.40 18.05 -3.52
CA GLU A 150 11.63 17.48 -4.87
C GLU A 150 13.05 16.97 -5.07
N ALA A 151 14.05 17.73 -4.62
CA ALA A 151 15.47 17.37 -4.73
C ALA A 151 15.84 16.07 -4.00
N ARG A 152 15.02 15.60 -3.04
CA ARG A 152 15.27 14.40 -2.22
C ARG A 152 14.34 13.24 -2.55
N ARG A 153 13.34 13.42 -3.41
CA ARG A 153 12.37 12.37 -3.79
C ARG A 153 13.06 11.16 -4.40
N GLY A 154 14.07 11.38 -5.26
CA GLY A 154 14.85 10.31 -5.87
C GLY A 154 15.59 9.43 -4.84
N THR A 155 16.18 10.05 -3.81
CA THR A 155 16.85 9.33 -2.73
C THR A 155 15.87 8.48 -1.93
N VAL A 156 14.72 9.05 -1.54
CA VAL A 156 13.67 8.32 -0.78
C VAL A 156 13.09 7.17 -1.63
N ALA A 157 12.87 7.40 -2.93
CA ALA A 157 12.41 6.36 -3.84
C ALA A 157 13.44 5.23 -3.99
N GLY A 158 14.74 5.56 -4.04
CA GLY A 158 15.83 4.58 -4.08
C GLY A 158 15.80 3.67 -2.84
N PHE A 159 15.73 4.25 -1.63
CA PHE A 159 15.56 3.45 -0.40
C PHE A 159 14.27 2.62 -0.41
N GLY A 160 13.16 3.18 -0.94
CA GLY A 160 11.91 2.43 -1.14
C GLY A 160 12.10 1.20 -2.03
N GLY A 161 12.90 1.31 -3.09
CA GLY A 161 13.28 0.20 -3.97
C GLY A 161 14.07 -0.90 -3.22
N VAL A 162 15.03 -0.50 -2.37
CA VAL A 162 15.77 -1.44 -1.52
C VAL A 162 14.81 -2.18 -0.58
N ILE A 163 13.91 -1.46 0.10
CA ILE A 163 12.88 -2.06 0.96
C ILE A 163 12.01 -3.05 0.18
N ALA A 164 11.59 -2.69 -1.04
CA ALA A 164 10.77 -3.59 -1.87
C ALA A 164 11.51 -4.88 -2.24
N GLY A 165 12.84 -4.83 -2.40
CA GLY A 165 13.64 -6.02 -2.67
C GLY A 165 13.88 -6.89 -1.43
N ILE A 166 14.11 -6.30 -0.26
CA ILE A 166 14.46 -7.05 0.96
C ILE A 166 13.23 -7.49 1.79
N ALA A 167 12.10 -6.78 1.67
CA ALA A 167 10.89 -7.08 2.45
C ALA A 167 10.42 -8.54 2.31
N PRO A 168 10.28 -9.11 1.10
CA PRO A 168 9.88 -10.50 0.97
C PRO A 168 10.91 -11.47 1.55
N LEU A 169 12.21 -11.16 1.47
CA LEU A 169 13.27 -11.99 2.06
C LEU A 169 13.17 -12.01 3.59
N ILE A 170 13.00 -10.83 4.21
CA ILE A 170 12.82 -10.73 5.67
C ILE A 170 11.57 -11.52 6.09
N GLY A 171 10.46 -11.34 5.39
CA GLY A 171 9.23 -12.06 5.69
C GLY A 171 9.38 -13.57 5.52
N LEU A 172 10.02 -14.02 4.44
CA LEU A 172 10.27 -15.43 4.19
C LEU A 172 11.16 -16.06 5.28
N LEU A 173 12.26 -15.40 5.65
CA LEU A 173 13.14 -15.85 6.73
C LEU A 173 12.41 -15.91 8.07
N ALA A 174 11.54 -14.94 8.35
CA ALA A 174 10.78 -14.89 9.60
C ALA A 174 9.83 -16.08 9.76
N VAL A 175 9.29 -16.63 8.66
CA VAL A 175 8.29 -17.71 8.72
C VAL A 175 8.86 -19.08 8.33
N SER A 176 9.99 -19.17 7.61
CA SER A 176 10.51 -20.42 7.07
C SER A 176 10.96 -21.44 8.13
N MET A 177 11.38 -20.95 9.30
CA MET A 177 11.81 -21.79 10.43
C MET A 177 10.66 -22.25 11.33
N ILE A 178 9.44 -21.81 11.05
CA ILE A 178 8.25 -22.04 11.86
C ILE A 178 7.34 -23.03 11.14
N HIS A 179 6.97 -24.10 11.79
CA HIS A 179 6.12 -25.15 11.22
C HIS A 179 4.63 -24.93 11.53
N ASP A 180 4.33 -24.15 12.58
CA ASP A 180 2.95 -23.84 12.98
C ASP A 180 2.37 -22.73 12.09
N SER A 181 1.37 -23.09 11.31
CA SER A 181 0.68 -22.18 10.39
C SER A 181 0.05 -20.97 11.12
N LEU A 182 -0.56 -21.18 12.30
CA LEU A 182 -1.13 -20.09 13.08
C LEU A 182 -0.08 -19.04 13.45
N VAL A 183 1.10 -19.51 13.88
CA VAL A 183 2.21 -18.65 14.25
C VAL A 183 2.77 -17.91 13.02
N GLN A 184 2.90 -18.61 11.87
CA GLN A 184 3.37 -17.97 10.62
C GLN A 184 2.47 -16.81 10.21
N TRP A 185 1.15 -17.03 10.11
CA TRP A 185 0.19 -15.97 9.77
C TRP A 185 0.13 -14.89 10.84
N GLY A 186 0.27 -15.27 12.11
CA GLY A 186 0.34 -14.34 13.25
C GLY A 186 1.52 -13.39 13.19
N ILE A 187 2.73 -13.89 12.86
CA ILE A 187 3.92 -13.06 12.71
C ILE A 187 3.73 -12.02 11.60
N ILE A 188 3.21 -12.42 10.45
CA ILE A 188 2.95 -11.51 9.34
C ILE A 188 1.98 -10.41 9.76
N ALA A 189 0.89 -10.77 10.45
CA ALA A 189 -0.09 -9.81 10.94
C ALA A 189 0.52 -8.84 11.97
N VAL A 190 1.27 -9.35 12.94
CA VAL A 190 1.92 -8.52 13.97
C VAL A 190 2.94 -7.56 13.35
N VAL A 191 3.78 -8.04 12.43
CA VAL A 191 4.75 -7.18 11.73
C VAL A 191 4.04 -6.04 10.99
N ALA A 192 2.96 -6.34 10.27
CA ALA A 192 2.19 -5.32 9.55
C ALA A 192 1.62 -4.25 10.49
N VAL A 193 1.03 -4.66 11.63
CA VAL A 193 0.48 -3.73 12.63
C VAL A 193 1.58 -2.90 13.28
N VAL A 194 2.67 -3.54 13.72
CA VAL A 194 3.79 -2.83 14.38
C VAL A 194 4.40 -1.81 13.45
N CYS A 195 4.68 -2.18 12.20
CA CYS A 195 5.20 -1.26 11.19
C CYS A 195 4.23 -0.10 10.92
N GLY A 196 2.92 -0.38 10.82
CA GLY A 196 1.89 0.63 10.66
C GLY A 196 1.82 1.61 11.84
N LEU A 197 1.86 1.09 13.07
CA LEU A 197 1.87 1.90 14.30
C LEU A 197 3.11 2.78 14.39
N VAL A 198 4.30 2.22 14.13
CA VAL A 198 5.56 2.97 14.12
C VAL A 198 5.50 4.09 13.07
N ALA A 199 5.05 3.79 11.86
CA ALA A 199 4.93 4.79 10.80
C ALA A 199 4.00 5.94 11.21
N VAL A 200 2.84 5.63 11.77
CA VAL A 200 1.87 6.62 12.24
C VAL A 200 2.41 7.44 13.42
N ALA A 201 3.17 6.83 14.33
CA ALA A 201 3.77 7.55 15.46
C ALA A 201 4.82 8.58 15.00
N LEU A 202 5.56 8.28 13.93
CA LEU A 202 6.62 9.14 13.39
C LEU A 202 6.11 10.28 12.51
N VAL A 203 5.01 10.08 11.76
CA VAL A 203 4.46 11.08 10.82
C VAL A 203 3.65 12.13 11.57
N ARG A 204 3.93 13.40 11.31
CA ARG A 204 3.06 14.52 11.66
C ARG A 204 2.18 14.83 10.45
N ASP A 205 0.89 14.55 10.57
CA ASP A 205 -0.09 14.78 9.50
C ASP A 205 -1.10 15.82 9.99
N PRO A 206 -0.95 17.09 9.56
CA PRO A 206 -1.84 18.16 10.00
C PRO A 206 -3.27 17.91 9.57
N ARG A 207 -4.22 18.36 10.40
CA ARG A 207 -5.64 18.35 10.06
C ARG A 207 -5.84 19.26 8.84
N HIS A 208 -6.33 18.70 7.75
CA HIS A 208 -6.79 19.48 6.61
C HIS A 208 -8.30 19.68 6.76
N PRO A 209 -8.78 20.92 6.92
CA PRO A 209 -10.21 21.19 6.87
C PRO A 209 -10.73 20.77 5.49
N ARG A 210 -11.94 20.21 5.47
CA ARG A 210 -12.60 19.81 4.23
C ARG A 210 -12.77 21.05 3.35
N SER A 211 -12.06 21.11 2.23
CA SER A 211 -12.23 22.22 1.28
C SER A 211 -13.66 22.17 0.73
N ALA A 212 -14.42 23.24 0.98
CA ALA A 212 -15.72 23.43 0.37
C ALA A 212 -15.51 23.53 -1.16
N GLY A 213 -15.90 22.49 -1.91
CA GLY A 213 -15.70 22.45 -3.37
C GLY A 213 -15.00 21.20 -3.90
N GLN A 214 -14.61 20.24 -3.05
CA GLN A 214 -14.14 18.94 -3.55
C GLN A 214 -15.31 18.22 -4.25
N ALA A 215 -15.19 18.08 -5.58
CA ALA A 215 -16.16 17.35 -6.40
C ALA A 215 -16.39 15.94 -5.85
N SER A 216 -17.63 15.45 -5.93
CA SER A 216 -18.00 14.08 -5.51
C SER A 216 -17.09 13.03 -6.16
N LEU A 217 -16.90 11.89 -5.48
CA LEU A 217 -16.20 10.73 -6.07
C LEU A 217 -17.00 10.27 -7.31
N ASN A 218 -16.54 10.64 -8.48
CA ASN A 218 -17.11 10.15 -9.73
C ASN A 218 -16.30 8.95 -10.19
N LEU A 219 -16.88 7.75 -10.05
CA LEU A 219 -16.25 6.50 -10.49
C LEU A 219 -15.89 6.53 -11.98
N LEU A 220 -16.67 7.26 -12.78
CA LEU A 220 -16.41 7.43 -14.21
C LEU A 220 -15.15 8.26 -14.46
N GLU A 221 -14.88 9.28 -13.65
CA GLU A 221 -13.63 10.07 -13.72
C GLU A 221 -12.43 9.25 -13.27
N ILE A 222 -12.63 8.35 -12.29
CA ILE A 222 -11.61 7.39 -11.88
C ILE A 222 -11.28 6.45 -13.06
N ALA A 223 -12.29 5.85 -13.69
CA ALA A 223 -12.11 4.99 -14.85
C ALA A 223 -11.43 5.72 -16.02
N LYS A 224 -11.84 6.97 -16.31
CA LYS A 224 -11.19 7.80 -17.34
C LYS A 224 -9.73 8.13 -17.03
N SER A 225 -9.33 8.22 -15.76
CA SER A 225 -7.94 8.49 -15.38
C SER A 225 -6.99 7.30 -15.61
N PHE A 226 -7.52 6.07 -15.77
CA PHE A 226 -6.73 4.92 -16.18
C PHE A 226 -6.41 4.92 -17.67
N TRP A 227 -7.16 5.70 -18.47
CA TRP A 227 -6.96 5.78 -19.92
C TRP A 227 -6.11 6.99 -20.27
N LEU A 228 -4.79 6.87 -20.15
CA LEU A 228 -3.84 7.84 -20.68
C LEU A 228 -3.38 7.36 -22.06
N ASN A 229 -3.55 8.22 -23.07
CA ASN A 229 -3.10 7.90 -24.43
C ASN A 229 -1.56 7.99 -24.51
N PRO A 230 -0.84 6.85 -24.65
CA PRO A 230 0.63 6.82 -24.65
C PRO A 230 1.24 7.59 -25.82
N ARG A 231 0.48 7.79 -26.91
CA ARG A 231 0.95 8.57 -28.06
C ARG A 231 0.99 10.07 -27.78
N ARG A 232 0.15 10.58 -26.87
CA ARG A 232 0.17 11.97 -26.43
C ARG A 232 1.16 12.25 -25.32
N HIS A 233 1.55 11.19 -24.57
CA HIS A 233 2.47 11.28 -23.44
C HIS A 233 3.52 10.15 -23.54
N PRO A 234 4.53 10.27 -24.43
CA PRO A 234 5.49 9.20 -24.70
C PRO A 234 6.34 8.83 -23.47
N ALA A 235 6.69 9.80 -22.63
CA ALA A 235 7.43 9.56 -21.39
C ALA A 235 6.63 8.63 -20.43
N PHE A 236 5.31 8.82 -20.34
CA PHE A 236 4.44 7.93 -19.57
C PHE A 236 4.38 6.52 -20.19
N GLY A 237 4.30 6.43 -21.51
CA GLY A 237 4.31 5.14 -22.23
C GLY A 237 5.56 4.31 -21.94
N TRP A 238 6.74 4.93 -21.97
CA TRP A 238 8.01 4.28 -21.62
C TRP A 238 8.08 3.89 -20.14
N ALA A 239 7.67 4.75 -19.22
CA ALA A 239 7.61 4.43 -17.80
C ALA A 239 6.66 3.26 -17.51
N TRP A 240 5.50 3.22 -18.18
CA TRP A 240 4.55 2.13 -18.07
C TRP A 240 5.13 0.81 -18.62
N ALA A 241 5.74 0.83 -19.81
CA ALA A 241 6.34 -0.35 -20.41
C ALA A 241 7.46 -0.94 -19.56
N THR A 242 8.35 -0.09 -19.03
CA THR A 242 9.42 -0.51 -18.11
C THR A 242 8.85 -1.16 -16.86
N ARG A 243 7.84 -0.53 -16.25
CA ARG A 243 7.17 -1.08 -15.06
C ARG A 243 6.50 -2.41 -15.35
N PHE A 244 5.84 -2.52 -16.50
CA PHE A 244 5.17 -3.75 -16.94
C PHE A 244 6.18 -4.90 -17.09
N LEU A 245 7.31 -4.68 -17.78
CA LEU A 245 8.36 -5.69 -17.98
C LEU A 245 8.97 -6.15 -16.65
N ILE A 246 9.26 -5.21 -15.73
CA ILE A 246 9.75 -5.54 -14.39
C ILE A 246 8.73 -6.41 -13.65
N THR A 247 7.45 -6.04 -13.71
CA THR A 247 6.38 -6.79 -13.04
C THR A 247 6.21 -8.19 -13.61
N CYS A 248 6.31 -8.35 -14.94
CA CYS A 248 6.31 -9.67 -15.59
C CYS A 248 7.48 -10.53 -15.12
N GLY A 249 8.69 -9.95 -14.97
CA GLY A 249 9.85 -10.66 -14.43
C GLY A 249 9.63 -11.14 -13.00
N PHE A 250 9.07 -10.31 -12.13
CA PHE A 250 8.70 -10.72 -10.77
C PHE A 250 7.63 -11.81 -10.75
N ALA A 251 6.60 -11.70 -11.60
CA ALA A 251 5.55 -12.70 -11.71
C ALA A 251 6.12 -14.05 -12.16
N ALA A 252 6.97 -14.07 -13.18
CA ALA A 252 7.62 -15.29 -13.65
C ALA A 252 8.43 -15.99 -12.54
N ASN A 253 9.13 -15.23 -11.70
CA ASN A 253 9.87 -15.77 -10.57
C ASN A 253 8.96 -16.40 -9.50
N SER A 254 7.75 -15.90 -9.32
CA SER A 254 6.80 -16.43 -8.32
C SER A 254 6.28 -17.83 -8.70
N TYR A 255 6.30 -18.19 -9.99
CA TYR A 255 5.89 -19.53 -10.45
C TYR A 255 6.99 -20.59 -10.39
N GLN A 256 8.21 -20.23 -10.04
CA GLN A 256 9.32 -21.22 -9.91
C GLN A 256 9.21 -22.07 -8.64
N ALA A 257 8.28 -21.73 -7.72
CA ALA A 257 8.05 -22.46 -6.47
C ALA A 257 7.09 -23.66 -6.63
N PHE A 258 6.57 -23.89 -7.84
CA PHE A 258 5.73 -25.03 -8.23
C PHE A 258 6.47 -25.96 -9.18
#